data_4e987470a2031014482f5cd725fbb775
#
_entry.id   4e987470a2031014482f5cd725fbb775
#
_cell.length_a   1.000
_cell.length_b   1.000
_cell.length_c   1.000
_cell.angle_alpha   90.00
_cell.angle_beta   90.00
_cell.angle_gamma   90.00
#
_symmetry.space_group_name_H-M   'P 1'
#
loop_
_entity.id
_entity.type
_entity.pdbx_description
1 polymer ?
#
loop_
_entity_poly.entity_id
_entity_poly.type
_entity_poly.pdbx_seq_one_letter_code
_entity_poly.pdbx_strand_id
1 'polypeptide(L)'
;MADGTYAHPEVLVETDWVAQHLNSGEFTLIEIDVDTEAYAQGHIAGAIGFNWQTELEDTLRRDVPDKGQWETLLSKAGISNGDTLVLYGDNNNWFATFGYWLFLIYGHDRSKLKLVNGGRRKWVAEGHALTTEVPSPTPAQYHASEPNWELRAYRDQVLQKLSDPNLTLIDVRSPDEFTGKVIAPPGMSETAQRGGHIPGAYSAPWLNAVKEDGTFKSADDLKAFYAGKGVSEGKDVIAYCRIGERSSHTWFVLYNLLGHENAKNYDGSWTEWGSVIGAPIEREVPTVAGTGGDGKVCPP
;
A
#
# COMPACT_ATOMS: atom_id res chain seq x y z
N MET A 1 5.91 -13.10 -21.91
CA MET A 1 6.20 -13.65 -20.56
C MET A 1 5.57 -15.04 -20.51
N ALA A 2 6.20 -16.00 -19.83
CA ALA A 2 5.58 -17.32 -19.67
C ALA A 2 4.26 -17.17 -18.91
N ASP A 3 3.18 -17.80 -19.43
CA ASP A 3 1.86 -17.77 -18.77
C ASP A 3 1.98 -18.31 -17.34
N GLY A 4 1.41 -17.60 -16.37
CA GLY A 4 1.24 -18.06 -15.01
C GLY A 4 2.28 -17.60 -13.97
N THR A 5 3.33 -16.86 -14.35
CA THR A 5 4.34 -16.35 -13.40
C THR A 5 4.20 -14.86 -13.14
N TYR A 6 4.52 -14.42 -11.92
CA TYR A 6 4.68 -12.99 -11.61
C TYR A 6 5.83 -12.39 -12.44
N ALA A 7 5.77 -11.08 -12.70
CA ALA A 7 6.85 -10.37 -13.40
C ALA A 7 8.15 -10.38 -12.58
N HIS A 8 8.03 -10.26 -11.26
CA HIS A 8 9.12 -10.27 -10.30
C HIS A 8 8.81 -11.23 -9.14
N PRO A 9 8.92 -12.57 -9.36
CA PRO A 9 8.63 -13.53 -8.30
C PRO A 9 9.62 -13.46 -7.14
N GLU A 10 10.82 -12.95 -7.36
CA GLU A 10 11.89 -12.81 -6.37
C GLU A 10 11.59 -11.80 -5.26
N VAL A 11 10.59 -10.94 -5.43
CA VAL A 11 10.16 -9.98 -4.41
C VAL A 11 9.32 -10.61 -3.29
N LEU A 12 8.90 -11.86 -3.46
CA LEU A 12 8.14 -12.60 -2.46
C LEU A 12 8.99 -13.70 -1.82
N VAL A 13 8.80 -13.88 -0.53
CA VAL A 13 9.31 -15.03 0.23
C VAL A 13 8.16 -15.66 1.00
N GLU A 14 8.20 -17.00 1.14
CA GLU A 14 7.20 -17.73 1.93
C GLU A 14 7.58 -17.73 3.41
N THR A 15 6.59 -17.89 4.28
CA THR A 15 6.76 -17.98 5.73
C THR A 15 7.74 -19.07 6.14
N ASP A 16 7.68 -20.24 5.52
CA ASP A 16 8.62 -21.35 5.74
C ASP A 16 10.08 -20.97 5.41
N TRP A 17 10.28 -20.22 4.32
CA TRP A 17 11.62 -19.72 3.98
C TRP A 17 12.15 -18.80 5.07
N VAL A 18 11.32 -17.87 5.54
CA VAL A 18 11.69 -16.96 6.66
C VAL A 18 12.04 -17.78 7.89
N ALA A 19 11.20 -18.75 8.28
CA ALA A 19 11.44 -19.59 9.47
C ALA A 19 12.76 -20.36 9.41
N GLN A 20 13.14 -20.87 8.22
CA GLN A 20 14.38 -21.61 8.02
C GLN A 20 15.63 -20.72 8.05
N HIS A 21 15.50 -19.41 7.77
CA HIS A 21 16.63 -18.49 7.62
C HIS A 21 16.72 -17.42 8.72
N LEU A 22 15.87 -17.45 9.75
CA LEU A 22 15.84 -16.41 10.82
C LEU A 22 17.21 -16.13 11.44
N ASN A 23 18.07 -17.12 11.55
CA ASN A 23 19.38 -17.01 12.19
C ASN A 23 20.55 -16.99 11.18
N SER A 24 20.27 -16.85 9.89
CA SER A 24 21.30 -16.91 8.85
C SER A 24 22.15 -15.63 8.77
N GLY A 25 21.59 -14.48 9.20
CA GLY A 25 22.19 -13.17 8.99
C GLY A 25 22.14 -12.68 7.55
N GLU A 26 21.37 -13.34 6.67
CA GLU A 26 21.28 -13.01 5.24
C GLU A 26 20.35 -11.84 4.95
N PHE A 27 19.46 -11.49 5.89
CA PHE A 27 18.50 -10.41 5.74
C PHE A 27 18.15 -9.75 7.07
N THR A 28 17.62 -8.54 6.99
CA THR A 28 16.99 -7.83 8.10
C THR A 28 15.48 -7.95 7.95
N LEU A 29 14.81 -8.45 8.98
CA LEU A 29 13.36 -8.58 9.02
C LEU A 29 12.74 -7.30 9.59
N ILE A 30 11.70 -6.78 8.92
CA ILE A 30 11.03 -5.53 9.29
C ILE A 30 9.53 -5.78 9.41
N GLU A 31 8.94 -5.42 10.55
CA GLU A 31 7.49 -5.47 10.78
C GLU A 31 6.88 -4.07 10.74
N ILE A 32 5.80 -3.91 9.98
CA ILE A 32 5.05 -2.67 9.90
C ILE A 32 3.55 -3.01 9.90
N ASP A 33 2.90 -2.77 11.02
CA ASP A 33 1.53 -3.14 11.28
C ASP A 33 0.56 -1.95 11.18
N VAL A 34 -0.70 -2.23 10.86
CA VAL A 34 -1.80 -1.27 11.01
C VAL A 34 -2.05 -0.99 12.49
N ASP A 35 -2.10 -2.06 13.29
CA ASP A 35 -2.16 -1.97 14.75
C ASP A 35 -0.75 -1.71 15.31
N THR A 36 -0.47 -0.47 15.67
CA THR A 36 0.85 -0.06 16.17
C THR A 36 1.27 -0.73 17.48
N GLU A 37 0.36 -1.41 18.16
CA GLU A 37 0.63 -2.17 19.39
C GLU A 37 0.94 -3.65 19.11
N ALA A 38 0.67 -4.13 17.88
CA ALA A 38 0.79 -5.55 17.53
C ALA A 38 2.22 -6.06 17.69
N TYR A 39 3.21 -5.27 17.27
CA TYR A 39 4.63 -5.61 17.40
C TYR A 39 5.03 -5.88 18.86
N ALA A 40 4.61 -5.03 19.80
CA ALA A 40 4.93 -5.18 21.23
C ALA A 40 4.24 -6.39 21.86
N GLN A 41 3.08 -6.79 21.34
CA GLN A 41 2.35 -7.99 21.81
C GLN A 41 3.01 -9.28 21.33
N GLY A 42 3.83 -9.20 20.28
CA GLY A 42 4.63 -10.31 19.77
C GLY A 42 4.93 -10.14 18.28
N HIS A 43 6.16 -10.40 17.88
CA HIS A 43 6.67 -10.29 16.52
C HIS A 43 7.56 -11.49 16.16
N ILE A 44 7.91 -11.64 14.89
CA ILE A 44 8.85 -12.68 14.46
C ILE A 44 10.25 -12.38 15.06
N ALA A 45 10.91 -13.39 15.59
CA ALA A 45 12.20 -13.21 16.25
C ALA A 45 13.21 -12.46 15.38
N GLY A 46 13.84 -11.43 15.96
CA GLY A 46 14.80 -10.56 15.26
C GLY A 46 14.21 -9.49 14.37
N ALA A 47 12.88 -9.41 14.23
CA ALA A 47 12.25 -8.36 13.44
C ALA A 47 12.39 -6.97 14.11
N ILE A 48 12.69 -5.96 13.31
CA ILE A 48 12.67 -4.55 13.70
C ILE A 48 11.25 -4.02 13.41
N GLY A 49 10.58 -3.44 14.41
CA GLY A 49 9.28 -2.82 14.24
C GLY A 49 9.39 -1.37 13.83
N PHE A 50 8.61 -0.93 12.84
CA PHE A 50 8.41 0.49 12.54
C PHE A 50 6.96 0.89 12.78
N ASN A 51 6.78 1.98 13.52
CA ASN A 51 5.47 2.58 13.73
C ASN A 51 5.15 3.53 12.57
N TRP A 52 4.14 3.20 11.76
CA TRP A 52 3.82 4.00 10.58
C TRP A 52 3.39 5.43 10.91
N GLN A 53 2.72 5.66 12.04
CA GLN A 53 2.20 6.98 12.43
C GLN A 53 3.29 7.96 12.85
N THR A 54 4.39 7.45 13.41
CA THR A 54 5.44 8.29 14.01
C THR A 54 6.78 8.21 13.30
N GLU A 55 6.99 7.16 12.47
CA GLU A 55 8.27 6.90 11.82
C GLU A 55 8.20 6.87 10.29
N LEU A 56 7.02 6.51 9.71
CA LEU A 56 6.85 6.47 8.26
C LEU A 56 6.03 7.66 7.71
N GLU A 57 5.67 8.59 8.58
CA GLU A 57 5.01 9.85 8.24
C GLU A 57 5.69 11.02 8.96
N ASP A 58 5.72 12.19 8.30
CA ASP A 58 6.04 13.45 8.94
C ASP A 58 4.83 13.89 9.76
N THR A 59 4.96 13.83 11.09
CA THR A 59 3.84 14.07 12.02
C THR A 59 3.31 15.49 12.01
N LEU A 60 4.05 16.45 11.46
CA LEU A 60 3.62 17.85 11.34
C LEU A 60 2.87 18.11 10.02
N ARG A 61 3.40 17.61 8.89
CA ARG A 61 2.84 17.86 7.56
C ARG A 61 1.94 16.74 7.06
N ARG A 62 1.96 15.61 7.74
CA ARG A 62 1.27 14.38 7.31
C ARG A 62 1.71 13.99 5.89
N ASP A 63 2.98 14.09 5.62
CA ASP A 63 3.63 13.67 4.37
C ASP A 63 4.53 12.46 4.65
N VAL A 64 5.09 11.83 3.63
CA VAL A 64 6.15 10.84 3.84
C VAL A 64 7.38 11.50 4.49
N PRO A 65 8.21 10.77 5.26
CA PRO A 65 9.43 11.31 5.83
C PRO A 65 10.29 11.96 4.76
N ASP A 66 10.98 13.03 5.08
CA ASP A 66 12.01 13.54 4.18
C ASP A 66 13.25 12.62 4.14
N LYS A 67 14.15 12.88 3.20
CA LYS A 67 15.37 12.10 3.01
C LYS A 67 16.20 11.98 4.30
N GLY A 68 16.38 13.07 5.05
CA GLY A 68 17.17 13.09 6.26
C GLY A 68 16.51 12.33 7.41
N GLN A 69 15.18 12.45 7.54
CA GLN A 69 14.39 11.66 8.49
C GLN A 69 14.49 10.16 8.17
N TRP A 70 14.37 9.79 6.89
CA TRP A 70 14.49 8.41 6.42
C TRP A 70 15.88 7.82 6.67
N GLU A 71 16.95 8.55 6.32
CA GLU A 71 18.33 8.14 6.60
C GLU A 71 18.59 7.95 8.10
N THR A 72 18.06 8.85 8.93
CA THR A 72 18.20 8.79 10.38
C THR A 72 17.49 7.56 10.98
N LEU A 73 16.24 7.30 10.53
CA LEU A 73 15.47 6.15 10.97
C LEU A 73 16.19 4.84 10.66
N LEU A 74 16.58 4.65 9.41
CA LEU A 74 17.22 3.40 8.98
C LEU A 74 18.61 3.21 9.57
N SER A 75 19.40 4.26 9.67
CA SER A 75 20.72 4.20 10.31
C SER A 75 20.63 3.80 11.78
N LYS A 76 19.68 4.38 12.54
CA LYS A 76 19.39 4.02 13.92
C LYS A 76 18.93 2.56 14.06
N ALA A 77 18.13 2.08 13.09
CA ALA A 77 17.69 0.69 13.04
C ALA A 77 18.76 -0.30 12.60
N GLY A 78 20.01 0.16 12.36
CA GLY A 78 21.13 -0.71 11.97
C GLY A 78 21.05 -1.17 10.51
N ILE A 79 20.25 -0.51 9.67
CA ILE A 79 20.05 -0.86 8.26
C ILE A 79 21.05 -0.07 7.40
N SER A 80 21.70 -0.75 6.47
CA SER A 80 22.60 -0.19 5.46
C SER A 80 22.06 -0.41 4.05
N ASN A 81 22.60 0.31 3.07
CA ASN A 81 22.21 0.15 1.65
C ASN A 81 22.51 -1.24 1.08
N GLY A 82 23.41 -1.98 1.73
CA GLY A 82 23.82 -3.33 1.32
C GLY A 82 22.89 -4.44 1.78
N ASP A 83 21.98 -4.17 2.70
CA ASP A 83 21.19 -5.21 3.36
C ASP A 83 20.05 -5.71 2.47
N THR A 84 19.76 -6.99 2.57
CA THR A 84 18.51 -7.55 2.07
C THR A 84 17.46 -7.35 3.14
N LEU A 85 16.34 -6.72 2.76
CA LEU A 85 15.24 -6.41 3.67
C LEU A 85 14.04 -7.29 3.34
N VAL A 86 13.46 -7.90 4.37
CA VAL A 86 12.26 -8.73 4.27
C VAL A 86 11.18 -8.06 5.12
N LEU A 87 10.12 -7.57 4.48
CA LEU A 87 9.06 -6.82 5.12
C LEU A 87 7.85 -7.72 5.35
N TYR A 88 7.16 -7.51 6.46
CA TYR A 88 5.87 -8.12 6.74
C TYR A 88 5.05 -7.23 7.69
N GLY A 89 3.76 -7.54 7.83
CA GLY A 89 2.89 -6.86 8.76
C GLY A 89 1.54 -7.55 8.89
N ASP A 90 0.68 -6.95 9.68
CA ASP A 90 -0.71 -7.35 9.83
C ASP A 90 -1.58 -6.93 8.63
N ASN A 91 -2.90 -7.18 8.69
CA ASN A 91 -3.86 -6.78 7.66
C ASN A 91 -3.40 -7.06 6.23
N ASN A 92 -2.80 -8.25 6.01
CA ASN A 92 -2.27 -8.68 4.72
C ASN A 92 -1.19 -7.72 4.17
N ASN A 93 -0.28 -7.28 5.02
CA ASN A 93 0.89 -6.46 4.64
C ASN A 93 0.57 -5.03 4.16
N TRP A 94 -0.53 -4.40 4.59
CA TRP A 94 -0.86 -3.06 4.09
C TRP A 94 0.28 -2.06 4.32
N PHE A 95 0.76 -1.90 5.55
CA PHE A 95 1.86 -1.00 5.83
C PHE A 95 3.24 -1.60 5.50
N ALA A 96 3.38 -2.91 5.45
CA ALA A 96 4.61 -3.52 4.93
C ALA A 96 4.82 -3.16 3.44
N THR A 97 3.76 -3.14 2.62
CA THR A 97 3.86 -2.67 1.23
C THR A 97 4.03 -1.15 1.13
N PHE A 98 3.51 -0.37 2.08
CA PHE A 98 3.78 1.06 2.17
C PHE A 98 5.26 1.33 2.49
N GLY A 99 5.84 0.61 3.45
CA GLY A 99 7.28 0.65 3.73
C GLY A 99 8.12 0.22 2.52
N TYR A 100 7.72 -0.87 1.84
CA TYR A 100 8.38 -1.33 0.61
C TYR A 100 8.39 -0.21 -0.47
N TRP A 101 7.28 0.49 -0.64
CA TRP A 101 7.15 1.63 -1.54
C TRP A 101 8.08 2.78 -1.16
N LEU A 102 8.19 3.12 0.14
CA LEU A 102 9.13 4.12 0.63
C LEU A 102 10.58 3.72 0.38
N PHE A 103 10.97 2.47 0.62
CA PHE A 103 12.30 1.98 0.31
C PHE A 103 12.66 2.17 -1.17
N LEU A 104 11.72 1.91 -2.09
CA LEU A 104 11.96 2.16 -3.52
C LEU A 104 12.01 3.64 -3.86
N ILE A 105 11.17 4.49 -3.24
CA ILE A 105 11.25 5.95 -3.44
C ILE A 105 12.65 6.45 -3.08
N TYR A 106 13.20 5.99 -1.96
CA TYR A 106 14.51 6.43 -1.48
C TYR A 106 15.69 5.61 -2.02
N GLY A 107 15.45 4.81 -3.05
CA GLY A 107 16.49 4.18 -3.86
C GLY A 107 17.16 2.96 -3.24
N HIS A 108 16.50 2.26 -2.30
CA HIS A 108 16.98 0.94 -1.90
C HIS A 108 16.91 -0.02 -3.08
N ASP A 109 17.92 -0.87 -3.23
CA ASP A 109 18.00 -1.82 -4.35
C ASP A 109 16.81 -2.78 -4.35
N ARG A 110 15.99 -2.73 -5.41
CA ARG A 110 14.78 -3.58 -5.55
C ARG A 110 15.11 -5.07 -5.41
N SER A 111 16.27 -5.51 -5.89
CA SER A 111 16.69 -6.92 -5.81
C SER A 111 16.87 -7.40 -4.35
N LYS A 112 17.04 -6.46 -3.44
CA LYS A 112 17.24 -6.67 -2.01
C LYS A 112 15.99 -6.41 -1.16
N LEU A 113 14.86 -6.08 -1.80
CA LEU A 113 13.59 -5.88 -1.11
C LEU A 113 12.68 -7.09 -1.34
N LYS A 114 12.16 -7.62 -0.26
CA LYS A 114 11.25 -8.77 -0.27
C LYS A 114 10.06 -8.52 0.66
N LEU A 115 8.96 -9.17 0.36
CA LEU A 115 7.75 -9.16 1.18
C LEU A 115 7.39 -10.60 1.56
N VAL A 116 7.03 -10.84 2.81
CA VAL A 116 6.55 -12.15 3.26
C VAL A 116 5.14 -12.39 2.70
N ASN A 117 4.98 -13.38 1.84
CA ASN A 117 3.70 -13.73 1.22
C ASN A 117 2.71 -14.23 2.28
N GLY A 118 1.62 -13.51 2.51
CA GLY A 118 0.64 -13.77 3.57
C GLY A 118 0.92 -13.06 4.90
N GLY A 119 2.10 -12.47 5.08
CA GLY A 119 2.47 -11.63 6.22
C GLY A 119 2.32 -12.29 7.58
N ARG A 120 2.08 -11.48 8.60
CA ARG A 120 1.87 -11.92 9.99
C ARG A 120 0.72 -12.91 10.14
N ARG A 121 -0.36 -12.71 9.37
CA ARG A 121 -1.55 -13.59 9.43
C ARG A 121 -1.20 -15.04 9.11
N LYS A 122 -0.48 -15.27 8.00
CA LYS A 122 -0.09 -16.62 7.56
C LYS A 122 0.92 -17.22 8.55
N TRP A 123 1.91 -16.44 8.99
CA TRP A 123 2.89 -16.86 9.99
C TRP A 123 2.23 -17.45 11.24
N VAL A 124 1.26 -16.73 11.80
CA VAL A 124 0.53 -17.17 13.01
C VAL A 124 -0.37 -18.37 12.70
N ALA A 125 -1.06 -18.37 11.55
CA ALA A 125 -1.95 -19.47 11.16
C ALA A 125 -1.21 -20.79 10.95
N GLU A 126 0.06 -20.75 10.55
CA GLU A 126 0.93 -21.93 10.42
C GLU A 126 1.56 -22.39 11.75
N GLY A 127 1.28 -21.68 12.84
CA GLY A 127 1.75 -22.03 14.17
C GLY A 127 3.21 -21.65 14.46
N HIS A 128 3.79 -20.78 13.65
CA HIS A 128 5.13 -20.24 13.92
C HIS A 128 5.11 -19.35 15.16
N ALA A 129 6.21 -19.41 15.92
CA ALA A 129 6.33 -18.66 17.17
C ALA A 129 6.51 -17.14 16.96
N LEU A 130 5.95 -16.38 17.90
CA LEU A 130 6.24 -14.96 18.08
C LEU A 130 7.04 -14.76 19.38
N THR A 131 7.77 -13.67 19.46
CA THR A 131 8.52 -13.22 20.65
C THR A 131 8.18 -11.78 20.98
N THR A 132 8.41 -11.39 22.23
CA THR A 132 8.38 -9.99 22.67
C THR A 132 9.78 -9.42 22.89
N GLU A 133 10.83 -10.18 22.55
CA GLU A 133 12.20 -9.76 22.68
C GLU A 133 12.57 -8.78 21.54
N VAL A 134 12.67 -7.50 21.88
CA VAL A 134 12.99 -6.43 20.93
C VAL A 134 14.48 -6.46 20.60
N PRO A 135 14.87 -6.56 19.32
CA PRO A 135 16.27 -6.54 18.93
C PRO A 135 16.89 -5.16 19.23
N SER A 136 18.18 -5.17 19.56
CA SER A 136 18.98 -3.95 19.77
C SER A 136 20.11 -3.89 18.73
N PRO A 137 19.81 -3.50 17.48
CA PRO A 137 20.79 -3.48 16.41
C PRO A 137 21.87 -2.41 16.67
N THR A 138 23.09 -2.70 16.23
CA THR A 138 24.15 -1.67 16.19
C THR A 138 23.80 -0.69 15.07
N PRO A 139 23.79 0.63 15.34
CA PRO A 139 23.55 1.63 14.29
C PRO A 139 24.50 1.45 13.10
N ALA A 140 23.94 1.65 11.90
CA ALA A 140 24.67 1.60 10.63
C ALA A 140 24.65 2.97 9.95
N GLN A 141 25.13 3.05 8.71
CA GLN A 141 24.97 4.21 7.84
C GLN A 141 24.08 3.84 6.67
N TYR A 142 23.00 4.57 6.52
CA TYR A 142 22.12 4.48 5.36
C TYR A 142 22.16 5.81 4.58
N HIS A 143 22.34 5.71 3.27
CA HIS A 143 22.37 6.87 2.36
C HIS A 143 21.24 6.73 1.35
N ALA A 144 20.18 7.49 1.54
CA ALA A 144 19.08 7.52 0.59
C ALA A 144 19.48 8.24 -0.70
N SER A 145 18.98 7.76 -1.81
CA SER A 145 19.02 8.49 -3.08
C SER A 145 18.11 9.71 -3.03
N GLU A 146 18.21 10.61 -4.02
CA GLU A 146 17.14 11.58 -4.24
C GLU A 146 15.83 10.82 -4.54
N PRO A 147 14.71 11.28 -3.94
CA PRO A 147 13.46 10.52 -4.01
C PRO A 147 12.95 10.36 -5.44
N ASN A 148 12.63 9.14 -5.80
CA ASN A 148 11.95 8.85 -7.07
C ASN A 148 10.44 9.08 -6.95
N TRP A 149 10.00 10.31 -7.17
CA TRP A 149 8.59 10.68 -7.10
C TRP A 149 7.73 10.16 -8.26
N GLU A 150 8.33 9.48 -9.25
CA GLU A 150 7.56 8.80 -10.30
C GLU A 150 6.72 7.62 -9.77
N LEU A 151 7.06 7.09 -8.59
CA LEU A 151 6.28 6.05 -7.93
C LEU A 151 5.06 6.60 -7.16
N ARG A 152 4.98 7.93 -7.00
CA ARG A 152 3.93 8.63 -6.26
C ARG A 152 3.05 9.44 -7.20
N ALA A 153 1.74 9.43 -6.96
CA ALA A 153 0.82 10.36 -7.60
C ALA A 153 0.40 11.45 -6.59
N TYR A 154 0.25 12.66 -7.07
CA TYR A 154 -0.23 13.80 -6.31
C TYR A 154 -1.63 14.20 -6.76
N ARG A 155 -2.42 14.77 -5.87
CA ARG A 155 -3.79 15.23 -6.12
C ARG A 155 -3.91 16.04 -7.41
N ASP A 156 -3.04 17.03 -7.61
CA ASP A 156 -3.12 17.92 -8.75
C ASP A 156 -2.84 17.19 -10.08
N GLN A 157 -1.95 16.18 -10.06
CA GLN A 157 -1.72 15.31 -11.22
C GLN A 157 -2.95 14.48 -11.55
N VAL A 158 -3.60 13.92 -10.51
CA VAL A 158 -4.86 13.17 -10.69
C VAL A 158 -5.94 14.08 -11.26
N LEU A 159 -6.11 15.29 -10.69
CA LEU A 159 -7.13 16.26 -11.14
C LEU A 159 -6.93 16.66 -12.60
N GLN A 160 -5.69 16.92 -13.03
CA GLN A 160 -5.35 17.29 -14.41
C GLN A 160 -5.61 16.16 -15.40
N LYS A 161 -5.51 14.90 -14.95
CA LYS A 161 -5.64 13.70 -15.79
C LYS A 161 -7.01 13.04 -15.75
N LEU A 162 -8.02 13.58 -15.08
CA LEU A 162 -9.34 12.94 -14.95
C LEU A 162 -9.99 12.58 -16.28
N SER A 163 -9.73 13.35 -17.35
CA SER A 163 -10.27 13.11 -18.70
C SER A 163 -9.28 12.43 -19.64
N ASP A 164 -8.11 11.99 -19.13
CA ASP A 164 -7.10 11.33 -19.95
C ASP A 164 -7.50 9.86 -20.19
N PRO A 165 -7.75 9.45 -21.45
CA PRO A 165 -8.12 8.07 -21.76
C PRO A 165 -6.99 7.05 -21.45
N ASN A 166 -5.75 7.53 -21.28
CA ASN A 166 -4.61 6.69 -20.92
C ASN A 166 -4.46 6.50 -19.41
N LEU A 167 -5.24 7.21 -18.58
CA LEU A 167 -5.26 7.00 -17.14
C LEU A 167 -6.30 5.96 -16.74
N THR A 168 -5.91 5.04 -15.88
CA THR A 168 -6.80 4.18 -15.12
C THR A 168 -6.70 4.49 -13.63
N LEU A 169 -7.77 4.96 -13.03
CA LEU A 169 -7.87 5.19 -11.58
C LEU A 169 -8.47 3.97 -10.91
N ILE A 170 -7.83 3.47 -9.86
CA ILE A 170 -8.24 2.29 -9.10
C ILE A 170 -8.52 2.69 -7.65
N ASP A 171 -9.80 2.67 -7.27
CA ASP A 171 -10.23 2.80 -5.87
C ASP A 171 -10.23 1.42 -5.22
N VAL A 172 -9.33 1.21 -4.28
CA VAL A 172 -9.13 -0.09 -3.65
C VAL A 172 -9.90 -0.26 -2.33
N ARG A 173 -10.71 0.75 -1.97
CA ARG A 173 -11.57 0.72 -0.77
C ARG A 173 -12.73 -0.27 -0.96
N SER A 174 -13.52 -0.43 0.10
CA SER A 174 -14.74 -1.24 0.03
C SER A 174 -15.79 -0.64 -0.92
N PRO A 175 -16.73 -1.44 -1.45
CA PRO A 175 -17.84 -0.91 -2.26
C PRO A 175 -18.68 0.14 -1.53
N ASP A 176 -18.87 0.01 -0.22
CA ASP A 176 -19.63 0.98 0.59
C ASP A 176 -18.88 2.33 0.73
N GLU A 177 -17.54 2.31 0.80
CA GLU A 177 -16.73 3.54 0.74
C GLU A 177 -16.77 4.17 -0.66
N PHE A 178 -16.69 3.35 -1.72
CA PHE A 178 -16.72 3.79 -3.10
C PHE A 178 -18.04 4.49 -3.45
N THR A 179 -19.16 3.91 -3.09
CA THR A 179 -20.51 4.49 -3.34
C THR A 179 -20.84 5.68 -2.44
N GLY A 180 -20.00 5.95 -1.43
CA GLY A 180 -20.22 7.01 -0.46
C GLY A 180 -21.26 6.69 0.61
N LYS A 181 -21.65 5.43 0.74
CA LYS A 181 -22.55 4.94 1.80
C LYS A 181 -21.88 5.04 3.17
N VAL A 182 -20.57 4.80 3.23
CA VAL A 182 -19.72 5.10 4.38
C VAL A 182 -18.55 5.96 3.94
N ILE A 183 -18.03 6.82 4.84
CA ILE A 183 -16.87 7.67 4.56
C ILE A 183 -15.58 6.88 4.83
N ALA A 184 -15.56 6.14 5.94
CA ALA A 184 -14.45 5.28 6.35
C ALA A 184 -14.98 4.14 7.22
N PRO A 185 -14.23 3.02 7.38
CA PRO A 185 -14.54 2.00 8.35
C PRO A 185 -14.59 2.57 9.78
N PRO A 186 -15.40 1.99 10.69
CA PRO A 186 -15.45 2.41 12.08
C PRO A 186 -14.08 2.33 12.77
N GLY A 187 -13.80 3.29 13.64
CA GLY A 187 -12.56 3.32 14.45
C GLY A 187 -11.34 3.93 13.75
N MET A 188 -11.47 4.35 12.48
CA MET A 188 -10.38 5.02 11.77
C MET A 188 -10.25 6.48 12.21
N SER A 189 -9.05 6.89 12.63
CA SER A 189 -8.75 8.24 13.11
C SER A 189 -8.75 9.28 11.99
N GLU A 190 -8.19 8.91 10.83
CA GLU A 190 -8.15 9.78 9.66
C GLU A 190 -9.30 9.47 8.72
N THR A 191 -10.04 10.51 8.32
CA THR A 191 -11.18 10.38 7.41
C THR A 191 -11.41 11.65 6.61
N ALA A 192 -12.16 11.52 5.50
CA ALA A 192 -12.57 12.63 4.66
C ALA A 192 -13.86 13.28 5.17
N GLN A 193 -14.17 14.49 4.66
CA GLN A 193 -15.40 15.20 4.97
C GLN A 193 -16.59 14.71 4.15
N ARG A 194 -16.35 14.04 3.01
CA ARG A 194 -17.38 13.62 2.04
C ARG A 194 -17.19 12.17 1.64
N GLY A 195 -18.30 11.48 1.38
CA GLY A 195 -18.31 10.12 0.83
C GLY A 195 -18.33 10.14 -0.71
N GLY A 196 -17.98 9.01 -1.33
CA GLY A 196 -17.94 8.81 -2.77
C GLY A 196 -16.56 8.41 -3.28
N HIS A 197 -16.29 8.66 -4.55
CA HIS A 197 -15.02 8.30 -5.22
C HIS A 197 -14.60 9.38 -6.22
N ILE A 198 -13.36 9.30 -6.68
CA ILE A 198 -12.81 10.17 -7.74
C ILE A 198 -13.52 9.82 -9.05
N PRO A 199 -14.05 10.82 -9.82
CA PRO A 199 -14.74 10.56 -11.07
C PRO A 199 -13.95 9.68 -12.03
N GLY A 200 -14.66 8.70 -12.61
CA GLY A 200 -14.07 7.74 -13.55
C GLY A 200 -13.22 6.63 -12.92
N ALA A 201 -13.09 6.57 -11.59
CA ALA A 201 -12.36 5.51 -10.93
C ALA A 201 -13.11 4.16 -10.99
N TYR A 202 -12.36 3.08 -11.14
CA TYR A 202 -12.89 1.72 -11.03
C TYR A 202 -12.84 1.24 -9.58
N SER A 203 -13.95 0.71 -9.09
CA SER A 203 -13.97 -0.01 -7.80
C SER A 203 -13.25 -1.35 -7.93
N ALA A 204 -12.13 -1.48 -7.24
CA ALA A 204 -11.29 -2.68 -7.23
C ALA A 204 -10.78 -2.97 -5.81
N PRO A 205 -11.65 -3.42 -4.89
CA PRO A 205 -11.26 -3.67 -3.51
C PRO A 205 -9.99 -4.52 -3.41
N TRP A 206 -9.03 -4.05 -2.62
CA TRP A 206 -7.70 -4.68 -2.45
C TRP A 206 -7.80 -6.17 -2.10
N LEU A 207 -8.85 -6.56 -1.35
CA LEU A 207 -9.08 -7.94 -0.92
C LEU A 207 -9.21 -8.92 -2.10
N ASN A 208 -9.58 -8.43 -3.28
CA ASN A 208 -9.65 -9.27 -4.48
C ASN A 208 -8.28 -9.73 -4.99
N ALA A 209 -7.19 -9.16 -4.48
CA ALA A 209 -5.83 -9.55 -4.86
C ALA A 209 -5.25 -10.68 -4.01
N VAL A 210 -5.89 -11.05 -2.91
CA VAL A 210 -5.39 -12.06 -1.97
C VAL A 210 -6.33 -13.25 -1.84
N LYS A 211 -5.78 -14.37 -1.39
CA LYS A 211 -6.50 -15.57 -0.98
C LYS A 211 -6.93 -15.46 0.48
N GLU A 212 -7.65 -16.45 0.96
CA GLU A 212 -8.13 -16.52 2.34
C GLU A 212 -6.98 -16.54 3.37
N ASP A 213 -5.86 -17.17 3.03
CA ASP A 213 -4.66 -17.23 3.88
C ASP A 213 -3.82 -15.94 3.87
N GLY A 214 -4.22 -14.94 3.08
CA GLY A 214 -3.52 -13.67 2.91
C GLY A 214 -2.44 -13.67 1.83
N THR A 215 -2.14 -14.82 1.19
CA THR A 215 -1.19 -14.86 0.07
C THR A 215 -1.78 -14.24 -1.19
N PHE A 216 -0.93 -13.71 -2.05
CA PHE A 216 -1.40 -13.17 -3.34
C PHE A 216 -2.00 -14.27 -4.23
N LYS A 217 -3.02 -13.90 -5.00
CA LYS A 217 -3.59 -14.76 -6.04
C LYS A 217 -2.59 -14.98 -7.17
N SER A 218 -2.84 -16.00 -8.01
CA SER A 218 -1.99 -16.27 -9.16
C SER A 218 -1.84 -15.05 -10.09
N ALA A 219 -0.75 -14.99 -10.85
CA ALA A 219 -0.53 -13.91 -11.80
C ALA A 219 -1.68 -13.81 -12.82
N ASP A 220 -2.23 -14.93 -13.25
CA ASP A 220 -3.33 -14.97 -14.23
C ASP A 220 -4.63 -14.45 -13.65
N ASP A 221 -4.97 -14.82 -12.39
CA ASP A 221 -6.15 -14.30 -11.71
C ASP A 221 -6.04 -12.78 -11.50
N LEU A 222 -4.85 -12.30 -11.09
CA LEU A 222 -4.60 -10.87 -10.90
C LEU A 222 -4.68 -10.10 -12.22
N LYS A 223 -4.06 -10.61 -13.30
CA LYS A 223 -4.16 -10.01 -14.64
C LYS A 223 -5.61 -9.92 -15.10
N ALA A 224 -6.37 -11.00 -14.98
CA ALA A 224 -7.79 -11.03 -15.37
C ALA A 224 -8.62 -10.03 -14.55
N PHE A 225 -8.39 -9.98 -13.23
CA PHE A 225 -9.10 -9.06 -12.35
C PHE A 225 -8.84 -7.59 -12.73
N TYR A 226 -7.58 -7.18 -12.85
CA TYR A 226 -7.24 -5.80 -13.14
C TYR A 226 -7.53 -5.40 -14.59
N ALA A 227 -7.42 -6.32 -15.56
CA ALA A 227 -7.87 -6.07 -16.93
C ALA A 227 -9.37 -5.73 -16.97
N GLY A 228 -10.20 -6.44 -16.18
CA GLY A 228 -11.63 -6.11 -16.00
C GLY A 228 -11.89 -4.75 -15.33
N LYS A 229 -10.85 -4.09 -14.81
CA LYS A 229 -10.87 -2.74 -14.23
C LYS A 229 -10.16 -1.70 -15.10
N GLY A 230 -9.98 -2.00 -16.38
CA GLY A 230 -9.40 -1.07 -17.34
C GLY A 230 -7.87 -0.98 -17.32
N VAL A 231 -7.19 -1.77 -16.49
CA VAL A 231 -5.73 -1.84 -16.49
C VAL A 231 -5.27 -2.59 -17.74
N SER A 232 -4.42 -1.96 -18.53
CA SER A 232 -3.83 -2.56 -19.72
C SER A 232 -2.41 -2.08 -19.92
N GLU A 233 -1.64 -2.79 -20.72
CA GLU A 233 -0.26 -2.43 -21.06
C GLU A 233 -0.19 -1.01 -21.63
N GLY A 234 0.81 -0.25 -21.20
CA GLY A 234 1.07 1.12 -21.65
C GLY A 234 0.23 2.21 -21.00
N LYS A 235 -0.82 1.88 -20.23
CA LYS A 235 -1.59 2.87 -19.49
C LYS A 235 -0.91 3.29 -18.19
N ASP A 236 -1.10 4.55 -17.83
CA ASP A 236 -0.85 5.03 -16.48
C ASP A 236 -1.90 4.44 -15.53
N VAL A 237 -1.47 3.89 -14.41
CA VAL A 237 -2.38 3.35 -13.38
C VAL A 237 -2.12 4.06 -12.07
N ILE A 238 -3.14 4.64 -11.47
CA ILE A 238 -3.05 5.27 -10.15
C ILE A 238 -4.01 4.54 -9.21
N ALA A 239 -3.45 3.93 -8.15
CA ALA A 239 -4.22 3.35 -7.08
C ALA A 239 -4.36 4.32 -5.91
N TYR A 240 -5.54 4.40 -5.31
CA TYR A 240 -5.78 5.17 -4.09
C TYR A 240 -6.71 4.42 -3.14
N CYS A 241 -6.61 4.76 -1.86
CA CYS A 241 -7.50 4.20 -0.84
C CYS A 241 -8.03 5.27 0.11
N ARG A 242 -7.77 5.16 1.42
CA ARG A 242 -8.08 6.18 2.43
C ARG A 242 -6.87 7.06 2.72
N ILE A 243 -5.70 6.47 3.01
CA ILE A 243 -4.46 7.15 3.41
C ILE A 243 -3.19 6.58 2.75
N GLY A 244 -3.29 5.71 1.75
CA GLY A 244 -2.15 5.21 0.98
C GLY A 244 -1.73 3.76 1.27
N GLU A 245 -2.14 3.17 2.40
CA GLU A 245 -1.73 1.85 2.86
C GLU A 245 -2.32 0.69 2.04
N ARG A 246 -3.64 0.69 1.82
CA ARG A 246 -4.31 -0.32 0.99
C ARG A 246 -3.96 -0.15 -0.49
N SER A 247 -3.73 1.08 -0.91
CA SER A 247 -3.34 1.36 -2.30
C SER A 247 -1.87 1.02 -2.56
N SER A 248 -0.99 1.10 -1.57
CA SER A 248 0.38 0.59 -1.71
C SER A 248 0.42 -0.93 -1.89
N HIS A 249 -0.51 -1.67 -1.24
CA HIS A 249 -0.68 -3.10 -1.48
C HIS A 249 -1.09 -3.38 -2.95
N THR A 250 -2.07 -2.64 -3.48
CA THR A 250 -2.46 -2.76 -4.89
C THR A 250 -1.34 -2.30 -5.84
N TRP A 251 -0.66 -1.20 -5.50
CA TRP A 251 0.51 -0.75 -6.24
C TRP A 251 1.61 -1.83 -6.28
N PHE A 252 1.89 -2.51 -5.15
CA PHE A 252 2.84 -3.62 -5.10
C PHE A 252 2.45 -4.74 -6.08
N VAL A 253 1.17 -5.11 -6.12
CA VAL A 253 0.66 -6.10 -7.07
C VAL A 253 0.86 -5.65 -8.51
N LEU A 254 0.44 -4.43 -8.84
CA LEU A 254 0.54 -3.91 -10.21
C LEU A 254 1.99 -3.74 -10.64
N TYR A 255 2.80 -3.08 -9.81
CA TYR A 255 4.17 -2.71 -10.14
C TYR A 255 5.12 -3.92 -10.11
N ASN A 256 5.07 -4.71 -9.04
CA ASN A 256 6.00 -5.82 -8.85
C ASN A 256 5.49 -7.15 -9.42
N LEU A 257 4.25 -7.53 -9.12
CA LEU A 257 3.78 -8.86 -9.51
C LEU A 257 3.30 -8.90 -10.96
N LEU A 258 2.72 -7.81 -11.47
CA LEU A 258 2.22 -7.73 -12.84
C LEU A 258 3.13 -6.96 -13.80
N GLY A 259 4.15 -6.25 -13.31
CA GLY A 259 5.12 -5.53 -14.14
C GLY A 259 4.60 -4.23 -14.77
N HIS A 260 3.57 -3.61 -14.19
CA HIS A 260 3.08 -2.31 -14.63
C HIS A 260 3.96 -1.18 -14.06
N GLU A 261 5.07 -0.87 -14.72
CA GLU A 261 6.04 0.13 -14.25
C GLU A 261 5.47 1.56 -14.18
N ASN A 262 4.35 1.84 -14.87
CA ASN A 262 3.63 3.11 -14.80
C ASN A 262 2.61 3.17 -13.65
N ALA A 263 2.56 2.16 -12.77
CA ALA A 263 1.69 2.17 -11.61
C ALA A 263 2.21 3.11 -10.54
N LYS A 264 1.33 3.97 -10.00
CA LYS A 264 1.64 4.94 -8.94
C LYS A 264 0.71 4.76 -7.75
N ASN A 265 1.23 5.02 -6.54
CA ASN A 265 0.42 5.12 -5.34
C ASN A 265 0.06 6.60 -5.09
N TYR A 266 -1.22 6.91 -5.00
CA TYR A 266 -1.71 8.20 -4.52
C TYR A 266 -1.99 8.08 -3.02
N ASP A 267 -0.99 8.37 -2.21
CA ASP A 267 -1.05 8.18 -0.76
C ASP A 267 -1.92 9.22 -0.03
N GLY A 268 -2.04 10.45 -0.53
CA GLY A 268 -3.02 11.42 -0.02
C GLY A 268 -4.46 10.90 -0.08
N SER A 269 -4.76 10.12 -1.10
CA SER A 269 -5.95 9.26 -1.18
C SER A 269 -7.27 9.99 -0.90
N TRP A 270 -8.25 9.26 -0.36
CA TRP A 270 -9.59 9.82 -0.09
C TRP A 270 -9.59 10.83 1.05
N THR A 271 -8.71 10.69 2.04
CA THR A 271 -8.57 11.65 3.13
C THR A 271 -8.22 13.04 2.60
N GLU A 272 -7.33 13.13 1.63
CA GLU A 272 -7.04 14.40 0.93
C GLU A 272 -8.18 14.77 -0.02
N TRP A 273 -8.48 13.93 -1.00
CA TRP A 273 -9.43 14.24 -2.06
C TRP A 273 -10.83 14.60 -1.56
N GLY A 274 -11.35 13.75 -0.67
CA GLY A 274 -12.68 13.93 -0.10
C GLY A 274 -12.81 15.12 0.86
N SER A 275 -11.69 15.74 1.28
CA SER A 275 -11.67 16.90 2.16
C SER A 275 -11.46 18.22 1.42
N VAL A 276 -10.92 18.20 0.20
CA VAL A 276 -10.67 19.43 -0.59
C VAL A 276 -11.99 20.01 -1.09
N ILE A 277 -12.25 21.29 -0.74
CA ILE A 277 -13.42 22.02 -1.21
C ILE A 277 -13.34 22.16 -2.74
N GLY A 278 -14.43 21.82 -3.43
CA GLY A 278 -14.51 21.91 -4.89
C GLY A 278 -13.92 20.73 -5.67
N ALA A 279 -13.26 19.77 -5.01
CA ALA A 279 -12.82 18.56 -5.71
C ALA A 279 -14.03 17.79 -6.26
N PRO A 280 -14.00 17.33 -7.54
CA PRO A 280 -15.08 16.58 -8.13
C PRO A 280 -15.21 15.20 -7.46
N ILE A 281 -16.46 14.80 -7.19
CA ILE A 281 -16.80 13.52 -6.54
C ILE A 281 -17.98 12.89 -7.25
N GLU A 282 -17.88 11.59 -7.50
CA GLU A 282 -19.00 10.74 -7.88
C GLU A 282 -19.43 9.88 -6.69
N ARG A 283 -20.72 9.63 -6.60
CA ARG A 283 -21.33 8.70 -5.63
C ARG A 283 -22.64 8.17 -6.19
N GLU A 284 -22.99 6.95 -5.84
CA GLU A 284 -24.33 6.46 -6.10
C GLU A 284 -25.30 7.15 -5.12
N VAL A 285 -26.19 7.99 -5.64
CA VAL A 285 -27.30 8.49 -4.85
C VAL A 285 -28.26 7.31 -4.69
N PRO A 286 -28.66 6.92 -3.46
CA PRO A 286 -29.73 5.96 -3.30
C PRO A 286 -30.96 6.50 -4.05
N THR A 287 -31.44 5.78 -5.06
CA THR A 287 -32.74 6.07 -5.67
C THR A 287 -33.79 5.85 -4.59
N VAL A 288 -34.22 6.95 -3.97
CA VAL A 288 -35.42 6.94 -3.14
C VAL A 288 -36.56 6.59 -4.09
N ALA A 289 -37.10 5.39 -3.99
CA ALA A 289 -38.27 4.99 -4.71
C ALA A 289 -39.38 5.97 -4.36
N GLY A 290 -39.75 6.83 -5.34
CA GLY A 290 -40.97 7.62 -5.33
C GLY A 290 -40.90 8.98 -4.61
N THR A 291 -40.37 10.00 -5.26
CA THR A 291 -41.00 11.31 -5.44
C THR A 291 -40.33 11.97 -6.64
N GLY A 292 -41.09 12.16 -7.72
CA GLY A 292 -40.63 12.92 -8.88
C GLY A 292 -40.33 14.35 -8.48
N GLY A 293 -39.08 14.75 -8.65
CA GLY A 293 -38.60 16.11 -8.45
C GLY A 293 -37.44 16.33 -9.39
N ASP A 294 -37.64 17.16 -10.40
CA ASP A 294 -36.65 17.58 -11.39
C ASP A 294 -35.39 18.13 -10.71
N GLY A 295 -34.33 17.36 -10.71
CA GLY A 295 -33.01 17.78 -10.24
C GLY A 295 -32.39 18.79 -11.21
N LYS A 296 -32.55 20.09 -10.93
CA LYS A 296 -31.78 21.12 -11.60
C LYS A 296 -30.34 21.08 -11.03
N VAL A 297 -29.41 20.66 -11.86
CA VAL A 297 -27.98 20.85 -11.67
C VAL A 297 -27.68 22.34 -11.74
N CYS A 298 -27.11 22.93 -10.69
CA CYS A 298 -26.53 24.27 -10.78
C CYS A 298 -25.23 24.20 -11.62
N PRO A 299 -25.08 25.04 -12.65
CA PRO A 299 -23.82 25.18 -13.38
C PRO A 299 -22.76 25.88 -12.55
N PRO A 300 -21.47 25.80 -13.00
CA PRO A 300 -20.29 26.22 -12.25
C PRO A 300 -20.23 27.70 -11.91
#